data_ce2ddfe6a7e6c52e6636e93b8e0925af
#
_entry.id   ce2ddfe6a7e6c52e6636e93b8e0925af
#
_cell.length_a   1.000
_cell.length_b   1.000
_cell.length_c   1.000
_cell.angle_alpha   90.00
_cell.angle_beta   90.00
_cell.angle_gamma   90.00
#
_symmetry.space_group_name_H-M   'P 1'
#
loop_
_entity.id
_entity.type
_entity.pdbx_description
1 polymer ?
#
loop_
_entity_poly.entity_id
_entity_poly.type
_entity_poly.pdbx_seq_one_letter_code
_entity_poly.pdbx_strand_id
1 'polypeptide(L)'
;MEYKEALRYIQNIQERLGSDYSLKEVTELSRRLGRPERNLKIIHIAGTNGKGSVGNYISNMLAQAGYTVGRYVSPTLFDYRERVQKVTMVSGRAESEWMAQEEMAGALTILKEVCENMCQDGFMQPTAFEMETIMAFWLFNKWKVDVAVVETGLGGRLDATNIIEHPLLCVFTSISRDHMQFLGNTIEEIAAEKYGIIQEGTTVVSCFQEECHLLLEERCKEKKAALSYACLHSGKNGDIQEEEPSVASGVRKSSFQGSYQKENAALAEKAVLQLQKMGEFFVSGIQRKEALQYSRWRGRFDIVSEQPFVLADGAHNEDAAKKLCLSLKACFPGEKFRFILGVFRDKEYEKMIVHLLPFAEQIYTVPTAGKRGLSAKELWESVQETEKIRFGMIESYRGAVCCSSIKDALDACIAGSAAVKTVVCGSLSIIKEVYCYFSL
;
A
#
# COMPACT_ATOMS: atom_id res chain seq x y z
N MET A 1 -20.36 4.80 -22.02
CA MET A 1 -19.86 3.40 -22.10
C MET A 1 -20.54 2.58 -21.02
N GLU A 2 -20.81 1.31 -21.30
CA GLU A 2 -21.15 0.33 -20.28
C GLU A 2 -19.91 -0.04 -19.45
N TYR A 3 -20.09 -0.53 -18.21
CA TYR A 3 -18.99 -0.83 -17.29
C TYR A 3 -17.90 -1.76 -17.89
N LYS A 4 -18.33 -2.85 -18.56
CA LYS A 4 -17.38 -3.79 -19.20
C LYS A 4 -16.56 -3.15 -20.33
N GLU A 5 -17.15 -2.21 -21.05
CA GLU A 5 -16.48 -1.43 -22.08
C GLU A 5 -15.48 -0.45 -21.47
N ALA A 6 -15.90 0.27 -20.44
CA ALA A 6 -15.06 1.20 -19.69
C ALA A 6 -13.83 0.51 -19.07
N LEU A 7 -14.02 -0.67 -18.50
CA LEU A 7 -12.93 -1.48 -17.95
C LEU A 7 -11.94 -1.93 -19.03
N ARG A 8 -12.42 -2.39 -20.18
CA ARG A 8 -11.55 -2.74 -21.31
C ARG A 8 -10.82 -1.52 -21.87
N TYR A 9 -11.49 -0.38 -21.94
CA TYR A 9 -10.88 0.86 -22.42
C TYR A 9 -9.68 1.25 -21.57
N ILE A 10 -9.84 1.34 -20.25
CA ILE A 10 -8.75 1.74 -19.36
C ILE A 10 -7.61 0.70 -19.30
N GLN A 11 -7.93 -0.59 -19.35
CA GLN A 11 -6.92 -1.66 -19.41
C GLN A 11 -6.09 -1.60 -20.69
N ASN A 12 -6.72 -1.31 -21.84
CA ASN A 12 -5.99 -1.16 -23.11
C ASN A 12 -5.04 0.03 -23.12
N ILE A 13 -5.37 1.12 -22.44
CA ILE A 13 -4.45 2.26 -22.26
C ILE A 13 -3.25 1.83 -21.42
N GLN A 14 -3.46 1.15 -20.32
CA GLN A 14 -2.41 0.69 -19.42
C GLN A 14 -1.38 -0.20 -20.12
N GLU A 15 -1.80 -1.00 -21.09
CA GLU A 15 -0.90 -1.88 -21.87
C GLU A 15 -0.04 -1.14 -22.91
N ARG A 16 -0.47 0.03 -23.38
CA ARG A 16 0.17 0.77 -24.48
C ARG A 16 1.23 1.75 -24.03
N LEU A 17 1.15 2.25 -22.81
CA LEU A 17 1.96 3.39 -22.39
C LEU A 17 3.22 2.95 -21.67
N GLY A 18 4.34 3.33 -22.28
CA GLY A 18 5.66 3.32 -21.66
C GLY A 18 5.80 4.46 -20.64
N SER A 19 6.99 4.56 -20.07
CA SER A 19 7.31 5.31 -18.85
C SER A 19 7.76 6.76 -19.04
N ASP A 20 7.12 7.55 -19.89
CA ASP A 20 7.41 8.99 -19.91
C ASP A 20 6.61 9.68 -18.80
N TYR A 21 7.24 9.81 -17.64
CA TYR A 21 6.65 10.45 -16.48
C TYR A 21 6.79 11.97 -16.58
N SER A 22 5.67 12.65 -16.86
CA SER A 22 5.55 14.10 -16.75
C SER A 22 4.19 14.45 -16.14
N LEU A 23 4.07 15.61 -15.54
CA LEU A 23 2.78 16.09 -15.03
C LEU A 23 1.96 16.86 -16.08
N LYS A 24 2.46 16.97 -17.31
CA LYS A 24 1.87 17.82 -18.36
C LYS A 24 0.46 17.34 -18.73
N GLU A 25 0.33 16.06 -19.02
CA GLU A 25 -0.92 15.48 -19.51
C GLU A 25 -1.99 15.44 -18.43
N VAL A 26 -1.65 15.01 -17.21
CA VAL A 26 -2.60 15.00 -16.08
C VAL A 26 -3.01 16.40 -15.65
N THR A 27 -2.10 17.39 -15.73
CA THR A 27 -2.41 18.80 -15.43
C THR A 27 -3.39 19.38 -16.44
N GLU A 28 -3.20 19.10 -17.73
CA GLU A 28 -4.13 19.55 -18.77
C GLU A 28 -5.47 18.84 -18.67
N LEU A 29 -5.47 17.52 -18.39
CA LEU A 29 -6.69 16.76 -18.17
C LEU A 29 -7.50 17.34 -16.99
N SER A 30 -6.84 17.60 -15.87
CA SER A 30 -7.45 18.26 -14.72
C SER A 30 -8.00 19.64 -15.07
N ARG A 31 -7.24 20.45 -15.79
CA ARG A 31 -7.64 21.80 -16.21
C ARG A 31 -8.93 21.77 -17.04
N ARG A 32 -9.04 20.83 -18.00
CA ARG A 32 -10.25 20.68 -18.85
C ARG A 32 -11.49 20.22 -18.07
N LEU A 33 -11.27 19.55 -16.95
CA LEU A 33 -12.33 19.08 -16.06
C LEU A 33 -12.59 20.01 -14.86
N GLY A 34 -12.05 21.24 -14.91
CA GLY A 34 -12.30 22.27 -13.90
C GLY A 34 -11.48 22.12 -12.62
N ARG A 35 -10.34 21.41 -12.67
CA ARG A 35 -9.41 21.21 -11.54
C ARG A 35 -10.10 20.62 -10.29
N PRO A 36 -10.63 19.39 -10.38
CA PRO A 36 -11.41 18.80 -9.31
C PRO A 36 -10.62 18.62 -8.01
N GLU A 37 -9.29 18.53 -8.07
CA GLU A 37 -8.41 18.42 -6.89
C GLU A 37 -8.42 19.67 -6.00
N ARG A 38 -8.68 20.86 -6.55
CA ARG A 38 -8.59 22.13 -5.83
C ARG A 38 -9.69 22.34 -4.78
N ASN A 39 -10.80 21.65 -4.92
CA ASN A 39 -11.94 21.76 -4.01
C ASN A 39 -11.88 20.77 -2.84
N LEU A 40 -10.82 19.97 -2.75
CA LEU A 40 -10.69 18.89 -1.80
C LEU A 40 -9.64 19.22 -0.71
N LYS A 41 -9.97 18.89 0.55
CA LYS A 41 -8.97 18.78 1.60
C LYS A 41 -8.26 17.43 1.43
N ILE A 42 -6.97 17.44 1.11
CA ILE A 42 -6.27 16.21 0.73
C ILE A 42 -5.15 15.87 1.72
N ILE A 43 -5.18 14.64 2.23
CA ILE A 43 -4.07 14.00 2.91
C ILE A 43 -3.33 13.17 1.87
N HIS A 44 -2.10 13.57 1.54
CA HIS A 44 -1.29 12.97 0.48
C HIS A 44 -0.24 12.04 1.08
N ILE A 45 -0.25 10.75 0.68
CA ILE A 45 0.57 9.71 1.30
C ILE A 45 1.59 9.18 0.29
N ALA A 46 2.88 9.26 0.63
CA ALA A 46 3.96 8.62 -0.12
C ALA A 46 4.79 7.69 0.78
N GLY A 47 5.59 6.84 0.16
CA GLY A 47 6.45 5.86 0.83
C GLY A 47 6.66 4.62 -0.04
N THR A 48 7.46 3.67 0.42
CA THR A 48 7.63 2.39 -0.26
C THR A 48 6.60 1.39 0.25
N ASN A 49 6.65 1.06 1.53
CA ASN A 49 5.77 0.09 2.17
C ASN A 49 4.84 0.80 3.18
N GLY A 50 3.60 0.32 3.30
CA GLY A 50 2.67 0.79 4.34
C GLY A 50 1.66 1.86 3.91
N LYS A 51 1.79 2.49 2.71
CA LYS A 51 0.88 3.55 2.24
C LYS A 51 -0.59 3.18 2.40
N GLY A 52 -1.03 2.07 1.79
CA GLY A 52 -2.41 1.62 1.85
C GLY A 52 -2.89 1.29 3.28
N SER A 53 -2.01 0.72 4.14
CA SER A 53 -2.35 0.48 5.55
C SER A 53 -2.54 1.78 6.34
N VAL A 54 -1.62 2.74 6.19
CA VAL A 54 -1.70 4.06 6.83
C VAL A 54 -2.92 4.83 6.34
N GLY A 55 -3.16 4.83 5.01
CA GLY A 55 -4.35 5.45 4.42
C GLY A 55 -5.65 4.81 4.92
N ASN A 56 -5.68 3.48 5.09
CA ASN A 56 -6.81 2.77 5.66
C ASN A 56 -7.08 3.19 7.12
N TYR A 57 -6.03 3.24 7.95
CA TYR A 57 -6.18 3.65 9.35
C TYR A 57 -6.62 5.10 9.49
N ILE A 58 -6.04 6.04 8.73
CA ILE A 58 -6.46 7.46 8.72
C ILE A 58 -7.93 7.58 8.31
N SER A 59 -8.32 6.94 7.18
CA SER A 59 -9.67 6.99 6.67
C SER A 59 -10.68 6.45 7.68
N ASN A 60 -10.37 5.32 8.33
CA ASN A 60 -11.26 4.70 9.29
C ASN A 60 -11.38 5.53 10.59
N MET A 61 -10.30 6.17 11.07
CA MET A 61 -10.37 7.06 12.22
C MET A 61 -11.23 8.30 11.95
N LEU A 62 -11.08 8.91 10.78
CA LEU A 62 -11.90 10.05 10.39
C LEU A 62 -13.37 9.66 10.17
N ALA A 63 -13.62 8.53 9.51
CA ALA A 63 -14.99 8.02 9.32
C ALA A 63 -15.66 7.63 10.64
N GLN A 64 -14.91 7.06 11.60
CA GLN A 64 -15.41 6.73 12.94
C GLN A 64 -15.83 8.00 13.73
N ALA A 65 -15.26 9.15 13.39
CA ALA A 65 -15.65 10.45 13.94
C ALA A 65 -16.84 11.10 13.18
N GLY A 66 -17.38 10.44 12.15
CA GLY A 66 -18.55 10.89 11.41
C GLY A 66 -18.24 11.65 10.11
N TYR A 67 -16.96 11.78 9.73
CA TYR A 67 -16.59 12.42 8.46
C TYR A 67 -16.77 11.46 7.28
N THR A 68 -17.16 11.99 6.13
CA THR A 68 -17.17 11.27 4.85
C THR A 68 -15.78 11.37 4.21
N VAL A 69 -15.11 10.24 4.02
CA VAL A 69 -13.74 10.19 3.52
C VAL A 69 -13.71 9.60 2.12
N GLY A 70 -13.09 10.32 1.17
CA GLY A 70 -12.66 9.74 -0.10
C GLY A 70 -11.32 9.05 0.06
N ARG A 71 -11.16 7.82 -0.45
CA ARG A 71 -9.88 7.10 -0.40
C ARG A 71 -9.46 6.64 -1.78
N TYR A 72 -8.26 7.02 -2.20
CA TYR A 72 -7.63 6.59 -3.46
C TYR A 72 -6.43 5.71 -3.16
N VAL A 73 -6.42 4.49 -3.70
CA VAL A 73 -5.40 3.46 -3.42
C VAL A 73 -4.91 2.77 -4.68
N SER A 74 -3.65 2.30 -4.64
CA SER A 74 -3.06 1.47 -5.69
C SER A 74 -1.97 0.54 -5.13
N PRO A 75 -1.81 -0.68 -5.68
CA PRO A 75 -2.72 -1.36 -6.60
C PRO A 75 -3.99 -1.90 -5.91
N THR A 76 -4.94 -2.38 -6.69
CA THR A 76 -6.15 -3.07 -6.20
C THR A 76 -5.87 -4.57 -5.97
N LEU A 77 -6.65 -5.20 -5.10
CA LEU A 77 -6.52 -6.63 -4.80
C LEU A 77 -7.59 -7.48 -5.48
N PHE A 78 -8.86 -7.10 -5.39
CA PHE A 78 -10.00 -7.92 -5.87
C PHE A 78 -10.65 -7.36 -7.11
N ASP A 79 -10.98 -6.07 -7.11
CA ASP A 79 -11.75 -5.41 -8.14
C ASP A 79 -11.10 -4.07 -8.50
N TYR A 80 -11.21 -3.69 -9.76
CA TYR A 80 -10.66 -2.42 -10.22
C TYR A 80 -11.26 -1.20 -9.50
N ARG A 81 -12.51 -1.31 -9.07
CA ARG A 81 -13.23 -0.26 -8.35
C ARG A 81 -12.70 0.04 -6.95
N GLU A 82 -11.89 -0.86 -6.38
CA GLU A 82 -11.19 -0.59 -5.10
C GLU A 82 -10.31 0.65 -5.13
N ARG A 83 -9.90 1.10 -6.31
CA ARG A 83 -9.05 2.30 -6.45
C ARG A 83 -9.69 3.53 -5.83
N VAL A 84 -11.00 3.66 -5.94
CA VAL A 84 -11.75 4.83 -5.46
C VAL A 84 -12.83 4.36 -4.51
N GLN A 85 -12.72 4.77 -3.26
CA GLN A 85 -13.59 4.31 -2.19
C GLN A 85 -14.16 5.51 -1.44
N LYS A 86 -15.40 5.35 -0.96
CA LYS A 86 -16.03 6.22 0.02
C LYS A 86 -16.04 5.49 1.37
N VAL A 87 -15.50 6.11 2.40
CA VAL A 87 -15.45 5.54 3.76
C VAL A 87 -16.33 6.40 4.65
N THR A 88 -17.30 5.76 5.30
CA THR A 88 -18.28 6.41 6.18
C THR A 88 -18.54 5.55 7.40
N MET A 89 -19.14 6.12 8.42
CA MET A 89 -19.61 5.37 9.58
C MET A 89 -20.95 4.71 9.28
N VAL A 90 -21.01 3.39 9.37
CA VAL A 90 -22.22 2.58 9.21
C VAL A 90 -22.37 1.70 10.45
N SER A 91 -23.54 1.75 11.10
CA SER A 91 -23.84 0.94 12.29
C SER A 91 -22.77 1.00 13.39
N GLY A 92 -22.18 2.19 13.59
CA GLY A 92 -21.16 2.43 14.63
C GLY A 92 -19.73 2.03 14.25
N ARG A 93 -19.47 1.67 12.99
CA ARG A 93 -18.13 1.29 12.49
C ARG A 93 -17.83 1.99 11.17
N ALA A 94 -16.54 2.26 10.93
CA ALA A 94 -16.09 2.74 9.64
C ALA A 94 -16.18 1.61 8.60
N GLU A 95 -16.90 1.87 7.52
CA GLU A 95 -17.05 0.95 6.39
C GLU A 95 -16.64 1.64 5.10
N SER A 96 -16.02 0.87 4.19
CA SER A 96 -15.63 1.34 2.87
C SER A 96 -16.50 0.75 1.78
N GLU A 97 -17.01 1.62 0.93
CA GLU A 97 -17.76 1.30 -0.27
C GLU A 97 -16.92 1.65 -1.50
N TRP A 98 -16.81 0.73 -2.45
CA TRP A 98 -16.12 0.97 -3.71
C TRP A 98 -17.00 1.81 -4.63
N MET A 99 -16.40 2.60 -5.55
CA MET A 99 -17.18 3.28 -6.57
C MET A 99 -18.10 2.31 -7.31
N ALA A 100 -19.32 2.74 -7.62
CA ALA A 100 -20.29 1.94 -8.35
C ALA A 100 -19.82 1.71 -9.81
N GLN A 101 -20.30 0.63 -10.43
CA GLN A 101 -19.97 0.33 -11.84
C GLN A 101 -20.43 1.45 -12.78
N GLU A 102 -21.59 2.00 -12.52
CA GLU A 102 -22.19 3.12 -13.26
C GLU A 102 -21.39 4.41 -13.08
N GLU A 103 -20.87 4.64 -11.89
CA GLU A 103 -20.02 5.80 -11.61
C GLU A 103 -18.70 5.74 -12.36
N MET A 104 -18.04 4.57 -12.34
CA MET A 104 -16.82 4.33 -13.11
C MET A 104 -17.07 4.49 -14.62
N ALA A 105 -18.13 3.86 -15.13
CA ALA A 105 -18.48 3.92 -16.56
C ALA A 105 -18.78 5.36 -17.00
N GLY A 106 -19.57 6.08 -16.22
CA GLY A 106 -19.90 7.48 -16.48
C GLY A 106 -18.67 8.39 -16.47
N ALA A 107 -17.83 8.29 -15.44
CA ALA A 107 -16.60 9.07 -15.34
C ALA A 107 -15.63 8.77 -16.51
N LEU A 108 -15.38 7.51 -16.82
CA LEU A 108 -14.50 7.12 -17.94
C LEU A 108 -15.06 7.51 -19.31
N THR A 109 -16.38 7.61 -19.47
CA THR A 109 -16.98 8.13 -20.70
C THR A 109 -16.60 9.61 -20.92
N ILE A 110 -16.73 10.43 -19.87
CA ILE A 110 -16.35 11.85 -19.91
C ILE A 110 -14.83 11.99 -20.13
N LEU A 111 -14.03 11.24 -19.37
CA LEU A 111 -12.57 11.28 -19.48
C LEU A 111 -12.09 10.89 -20.88
N LYS A 112 -12.68 9.87 -21.49
CA LYS A 112 -12.35 9.45 -22.86
C LYS A 112 -12.54 10.59 -23.85
N GLU A 113 -13.70 11.25 -23.82
CA GLU A 113 -14.00 12.39 -24.71
C GLU A 113 -12.99 13.54 -24.53
N VAL A 114 -12.66 13.86 -23.27
CA VAL A 114 -11.69 14.92 -22.98
C VAL A 114 -10.28 14.51 -23.46
N CYS A 115 -9.87 13.26 -23.27
CA CYS A 115 -8.57 12.75 -23.74
C CYS A 115 -8.49 12.75 -25.28
N GLU A 116 -9.55 12.37 -25.98
CA GLU A 116 -9.61 12.45 -27.46
C GLU A 116 -9.42 13.88 -27.96
N ASN A 117 -10.10 14.86 -27.32
CA ASN A 117 -9.92 16.28 -27.63
C ASN A 117 -8.50 16.77 -27.30
N MET A 118 -7.88 16.29 -26.21
CA MET A 118 -6.49 16.59 -25.89
C MET A 118 -5.53 16.10 -26.98
N CYS A 119 -5.74 14.87 -27.46
CA CYS A 119 -4.93 14.31 -28.55
C CYS A 119 -5.05 15.11 -29.85
N GLN A 120 -6.26 15.61 -30.18
CA GLN A 120 -6.48 16.49 -31.34
C GLN A 120 -5.73 17.83 -31.20
N ASP A 121 -5.60 18.33 -29.96
CA ASP A 121 -4.87 19.57 -29.67
C ASP A 121 -3.34 19.34 -29.52
N GLY A 122 -2.84 18.13 -29.80
CA GLY A 122 -1.40 17.81 -29.80
C GLY A 122 -0.82 17.38 -28.46
N PHE A 123 -1.65 17.08 -27.47
CA PHE A 123 -1.20 16.42 -26.25
C PHE A 123 -1.09 14.91 -26.45
N MET A 124 -0.27 14.24 -25.65
CA MET A 124 -0.26 12.78 -25.63
C MET A 124 -1.52 12.23 -24.93
N GLN A 125 -1.86 10.98 -25.24
CA GLN A 125 -2.90 10.26 -24.52
C GLN A 125 -2.51 10.14 -23.04
N PRO A 126 -3.31 10.66 -22.09
CA PRO A 126 -3.07 10.42 -20.68
C PRO A 126 -3.00 8.93 -20.33
N THR A 127 -2.13 8.58 -19.41
CA THR A 127 -1.97 7.21 -18.91
C THR A 127 -3.21 6.76 -18.14
N ALA A 128 -3.37 5.44 -17.96
CA ALA A 128 -4.46 4.92 -17.14
C ALA A 128 -4.43 5.49 -15.72
N PHE A 129 -3.24 5.58 -15.10
CA PHE A 129 -3.10 6.11 -13.74
C PHE A 129 -3.44 7.61 -13.63
N GLU A 130 -3.09 8.41 -14.64
CA GLU A 130 -3.50 9.82 -14.73
C GLU A 130 -5.02 9.98 -14.83
N MET A 131 -5.66 9.18 -15.68
CA MET A 131 -7.13 9.17 -15.80
C MET A 131 -7.81 8.70 -14.50
N GLU A 132 -7.28 7.64 -13.86
CA GLU A 132 -7.76 7.13 -12.56
C GLU A 132 -7.65 8.19 -11.45
N THR A 133 -6.56 8.95 -11.43
CA THR A 133 -6.33 10.03 -10.46
C THR A 133 -7.39 11.13 -10.62
N ILE A 134 -7.64 11.57 -11.84
CA ILE A 134 -8.66 12.59 -12.10
C ILE A 134 -10.07 12.05 -11.82
N MET A 135 -10.35 10.80 -12.19
CA MET A 135 -11.61 10.12 -11.85
C MET A 135 -11.86 10.12 -10.34
N ALA A 136 -10.83 9.82 -9.54
CA ALA A 136 -10.94 9.82 -8.09
C ALA A 136 -11.31 11.21 -7.56
N PHE A 137 -10.62 12.27 -7.97
CA PHE A 137 -10.92 13.63 -7.53
C PHE A 137 -12.31 14.09 -7.98
N TRP A 138 -12.73 13.73 -9.19
CA TRP A 138 -14.06 14.04 -9.70
C TRP A 138 -15.15 13.34 -8.88
N LEU A 139 -14.99 12.04 -8.56
CA LEU A 139 -15.92 11.29 -7.73
C LEU A 139 -15.97 11.81 -6.28
N PHE A 140 -14.83 12.19 -5.70
CA PHE A 140 -14.80 12.77 -4.35
C PHE A 140 -15.58 14.07 -4.26
N ASN A 141 -15.52 14.93 -5.27
CA ASN A 141 -16.36 16.12 -5.35
C ASN A 141 -17.85 15.76 -5.49
N LYS A 142 -18.17 14.80 -6.36
CA LYS A 142 -19.55 14.31 -6.53
C LYS A 142 -20.13 13.74 -5.23
N TRP A 143 -19.32 13.01 -4.47
CA TRP A 143 -19.71 12.45 -3.17
C TRP A 143 -19.67 13.48 -2.03
N LYS A 144 -19.17 14.69 -2.28
CA LYS A 144 -18.99 15.75 -1.28
C LYS A 144 -18.25 15.26 -0.05
N VAL A 145 -17.12 14.60 -0.26
CA VAL A 145 -16.29 14.12 0.85
C VAL A 145 -15.73 15.28 1.67
N ASP A 146 -15.66 15.11 3.00
CA ASP A 146 -15.06 16.11 3.90
C ASP A 146 -13.55 16.18 3.73
N VAL A 147 -12.94 15.05 3.38
CA VAL A 147 -11.49 14.89 3.20
C VAL A 147 -11.19 13.73 2.25
N ALA A 148 -10.12 13.86 1.47
CA ALA A 148 -9.60 12.80 0.62
C ALA A 148 -8.25 12.30 1.16
N VAL A 149 -8.10 10.97 1.24
CA VAL A 149 -6.84 10.29 1.57
C VAL A 149 -6.31 9.67 0.28
N VAL A 150 -5.21 10.22 -0.22
CA VAL A 150 -4.68 9.94 -1.57
C VAL A 150 -3.30 9.32 -1.47
N GLU A 151 -3.17 8.08 -1.95
CA GLU A 151 -1.91 7.35 -2.04
C GLU A 151 -1.22 7.63 -3.38
N THR A 152 0.10 7.95 -3.37
CA THR A 152 0.91 8.00 -4.59
C THR A 152 1.03 6.62 -5.23
N GLY A 153 0.99 6.55 -6.55
CA GLY A 153 1.21 5.29 -7.29
C GLY A 153 2.69 4.91 -7.31
N LEU A 154 3.54 5.79 -7.81
CA LEU A 154 4.98 5.56 -7.96
C LEU A 154 5.79 6.83 -7.65
N GLY A 155 6.76 6.72 -6.74
CA GLY A 155 7.58 7.86 -6.36
C GLY A 155 6.80 8.94 -5.61
N GLY A 156 6.71 10.11 -6.16
CA GLY A 156 5.98 11.27 -5.63
C GLY A 156 6.11 12.49 -6.54
N ARG A 157 7.32 12.95 -6.83
CA ARG A 157 7.60 14.20 -7.57
C ARG A 157 6.89 14.27 -8.93
N LEU A 158 6.89 13.17 -9.68
CA LEU A 158 6.26 13.06 -11.00
C LEU A 158 5.05 12.12 -10.98
N ASP A 159 4.56 11.75 -9.79
CA ASP A 159 3.34 10.96 -9.68
C ASP A 159 2.12 11.79 -10.10
N ALA A 160 1.16 11.18 -10.79
CA ALA A 160 -0.03 11.89 -11.28
C ALA A 160 -0.82 12.58 -10.15
N THR A 161 -0.73 12.06 -8.92
CA THR A 161 -1.36 12.69 -7.75
C THR A 161 -0.68 14.01 -7.34
N ASN A 162 0.55 14.29 -7.81
CA ASN A 162 1.30 15.49 -7.42
C ASN A 162 0.87 16.77 -8.16
N ILE A 163 -0.26 16.74 -8.85
CA ILE A 163 -0.98 17.95 -9.27
C ILE A 163 -1.70 18.64 -8.10
N ILE A 164 -1.70 18.02 -6.92
CA ILE A 164 -2.22 18.59 -5.69
C ILE A 164 -1.31 19.74 -5.25
N GLU A 165 -1.74 20.97 -5.52
CA GLU A 165 -0.93 22.19 -5.24
C GLU A 165 -0.87 22.50 -3.73
N HIS A 166 -1.91 22.15 -2.96
CA HIS A 166 -2.06 22.50 -1.54
C HIS A 166 -2.56 21.28 -0.73
N PRO A 167 -1.71 20.27 -0.51
CA PRO A 167 -2.11 19.17 0.36
C PRO A 167 -2.28 19.69 1.80
N LEU A 168 -3.35 19.28 2.44
CA LEU A 168 -3.61 19.61 3.86
C LEU A 168 -2.53 18.99 4.74
N LEU A 169 -2.13 17.77 4.44
CA LEU A 169 -1.10 17.02 5.16
C LEU A 169 -0.36 16.09 4.19
N CYS A 170 0.97 16.06 4.26
CA CYS A 170 1.78 15.02 3.63
C CYS A 170 2.19 13.98 4.67
N VAL A 171 2.01 12.69 4.34
CA VAL A 171 2.37 11.58 5.22
C VAL A 171 3.38 10.68 4.53
N PHE A 172 4.53 10.42 5.18
CA PHE A 172 5.56 9.53 4.66
C PHE A 172 5.66 8.26 5.47
N THR A 173 5.36 7.14 4.81
CA THR A 173 5.56 5.80 5.37
C THR A 173 7.01 5.35 5.16
N SER A 174 7.35 4.10 5.51
CA SER A 174 8.72 3.61 5.37
C SER A 174 9.21 3.68 3.91
N ILE A 175 10.46 4.12 3.76
CA ILE A 175 11.17 4.18 2.48
C ILE A 175 12.19 3.04 2.45
N SER A 176 12.22 2.30 1.35
CA SER A 176 13.15 1.21 1.11
C SER A 176 13.42 1.06 -0.39
N ARG A 177 14.37 0.23 -0.75
CA ARG A 177 14.68 -0.04 -2.16
C ARG A 177 13.51 -0.76 -2.81
N ASP A 178 12.91 -0.12 -3.79
CA ASP A 178 11.88 -0.66 -4.68
C ASP A 178 11.81 0.22 -5.94
N HIS A 179 11.39 -0.34 -7.05
CA HIS A 179 11.28 0.36 -8.33
C HIS A 179 12.55 1.13 -8.74
N MET A 180 13.73 0.56 -8.45
CA MET A 180 15.03 1.22 -8.62
C MET A 180 15.29 1.69 -10.06
N GLN A 181 14.77 0.98 -11.05
CA GLN A 181 14.84 1.36 -12.47
C GLN A 181 14.15 2.72 -12.79
N PHE A 182 13.30 3.23 -11.89
CA PHE A 182 12.56 4.49 -12.09
C PHE A 182 12.89 5.55 -11.05
N LEU A 183 13.17 5.14 -9.81
CA LEU A 183 13.29 6.06 -8.68
C LEU A 183 14.74 6.30 -8.22
N GLY A 184 15.69 5.54 -8.75
CA GLY A 184 17.09 5.59 -8.34
C GLY A 184 17.56 4.34 -7.61
N ASN A 185 18.88 4.25 -7.38
CA ASN A 185 19.55 3.06 -6.85
C ASN A 185 19.83 3.14 -5.34
N THR A 186 19.69 4.32 -4.75
CA THR A 186 19.94 4.56 -3.33
C THR A 186 18.65 4.91 -2.60
N ILE A 187 18.64 4.78 -1.28
CA ILE A 187 17.49 5.16 -0.44
C ILE A 187 17.25 6.67 -0.52
N GLU A 188 18.33 7.45 -0.60
CA GLU A 188 18.28 8.91 -0.69
C GLU A 188 17.64 9.37 -2.01
N GLU A 189 18.00 8.76 -3.15
CA GLU A 189 17.37 9.05 -4.45
C GLU A 189 15.89 8.72 -4.43
N ILE A 190 15.52 7.54 -3.92
CA ILE A 190 14.12 7.12 -3.79
C ILE A 190 13.35 8.05 -2.83
N ALA A 191 13.98 8.46 -1.72
CA ALA A 191 13.41 9.39 -0.77
C ALA A 191 13.18 10.78 -1.40
N ALA A 192 14.14 11.30 -2.16
CA ALA A 192 14.02 12.58 -2.86
C ALA A 192 12.81 12.61 -3.81
N GLU A 193 12.59 11.52 -4.59
CA GLU A 193 11.42 11.40 -5.45
C GLU A 193 10.12 11.40 -4.64
N LYS A 194 10.08 10.72 -3.48
CA LYS A 194 8.89 10.66 -2.64
C LYS A 194 8.62 11.98 -1.91
N TYR A 195 9.65 12.64 -1.41
CA TYR A 195 9.55 13.95 -0.75
C TYR A 195 9.17 15.08 -1.73
N GLY A 196 9.17 14.79 -3.02
CA GLY A 196 8.68 15.70 -4.06
C GLY A 196 7.20 16.10 -3.93
N ILE A 197 6.39 15.40 -3.11
CA ILE A 197 4.99 15.80 -2.84
C ILE A 197 4.86 16.93 -1.82
N ILE A 198 5.96 17.32 -1.13
CA ILE A 198 5.94 18.42 -0.16
C ILE A 198 5.83 19.73 -0.90
N GLN A 199 4.73 20.45 -0.68
CA GLN A 199 4.48 21.78 -1.23
C GLN A 199 4.80 22.87 -0.20
N GLU A 200 4.87 24.14 -0.63
CA GLU A 200 5.21 25.25 0.26
C GLU A 200 4.20 25.37 1.42
N GLY A 201 4.70 25.47 2.64
CA GLY A 201 3.89 25.65 3.86
C GLY A 201 3.11 24.43 4.32
N THR A 202 3.26 23.26 3.66
CA THR A 202 2.53 22.04 4.01
C THR A 202 2.96 21.49 5.38
N THR A 203 2.04 20.89 6.10
CA THR A 203 2.36 20.08 7.28
C THR A 203 2.76 18.67 6.87
N VAL A 204 3.83 18.15 7.49
CA VAL A 204 4.42 16.83 7.19
C VAL A 204 4.45 15.95 8.42
N VAL A 205 4.00 14.71 8.28
CA VAL A 205 4.15 13.65 9.28
C VAL A 205 4.90 12.47 8.67
N SER A 206 5.94 11.99 9.32
CA SER A 206 6.76 10.89 8.82
C SER A 206 7.11 9.88 9.91
N CYS A 207 7.34 8.62 9.53
CA CYS A 207 8.14 7.74 10.37
C CYS A 207 9.61 8.22 10.33
N PHE A 208 10.32 8.07 11.44
CA PHE A 208 11.76 8.37 11.50
C PHE A 208 12.54 7.24 10.83
N GLN A 209 13.47 7.60 9.94
CA GLN A 209 14.41 6.67 9.30
C GLN A 209 15.78 7.31 9.23
N GLU A 210 16.79 6.65 9.83
CA GLU A 210 18.17 7.14 9.93
C GLU A 210 18.78 7.47 8.57
N GLU A 211 18.46 6.67 7.55
CA GLU A 211 19.06 6.79 6.21
C GLU A 211 18.60 8.04 5.44
N CYS A 212 17.45 8.60 5.77
CA CYS A 212 16.86 9.66 4.95
C CYS A 212 16.21 10.82 5.73
N HIS A 213 16.30 10.85 7.08
CA HIS A 213 15.66 11.91 7.87
C HIS A 213 16.25 13.29 7.58
N LEU A 214 17.58 13.41 7.43
CA LEU A 214 18.24 14.70 7.14
C LEU A 214 17.75 15.28 5.80
N LEU A 215 17.58 14.44 4.78
CA LEU A 215 17.04 14.86 3.48
C LEU A 215 15.59 15.35 3.63
N LEU A 216 14.78 14.70 4.47
CA LEU A 216 13.42 15.15 4.75
C LEU A 216 13.39 16.50 5.46
N GLU A 217 14.23 16.70 6.47
CA GLU A 217 14.34 17.95 7.23
C GLU A 217 14.80 19.11 6.32
N GLU A 218 15.80 18.87 5.46
CA GLU A 218 16.24 19.84 4.47
C GLU A 218 15.10 20.21 3.50
N ARG A 219 14.40 19.22 2.97
CA ARG A 219 13.27 19.45 2.07
C ARG A 219 12.14 20.22 2.73
N CYS A 220 11.82 19.90 3.99
CA CYS A 220 10.82 20.66 4.77
C CYS A 220 11.25 22.10 4.99
N LYS A 221 12.52 22.33 5.30
CA LYS A 221 13.08 23.68 5.46
C LYS A 221 12.99 24.50 4.15
N GLU A 222 13.38 23.93 3.02
CA GLU A 222 13.25 24.56 1.70
C GLU A 222 11.79 24.96 1.40
N LYS A 223 10.85 24.10 1.75
CA LYS A 223 9.42 24.30 1.48
C LYS A 223 8.69 25.03 2.62
N LYS A 224 9.40 25.49 3.66
CA LYS A 224 8.81 26.09 4.87
C LYS A 224 7.70 25.21 5.48
N ALA A 225 7.85 23.89 5.35
CA ALA A 225 6.90 22.90 5.82
C ALA A 225 7.14 22.55 7.28
N ALA A 226 6.06 22.36 8.04
CA ALA A 226 6.15 21.92 9.44
C ALA A 226 6.29 20.40 9.51
N LEU A 227 7.38 19.88 10.11
CA LEU A 227 7.65 18.45 10.22
C LEU A 227 7.37 17.91 11.62
N SER A 228 6.76 16.74 11.70
CA SER A 228 6.60 15.94 12.92
C SER A 228 6.90 14.47 12.62
N TYR A 229 7.58 13.80 13.56
CA TYR A 229 7.82 12.35 13.46
C TYR A 229 6.83 11.57 14.34
N ALA A 230 6.42 10.39 13.85
CA ALA A 230 5.75 9.41 14.66
C ALA A 230 6.81 8.61 15.44
N CYS A 231 6.86 8.78 16.77
CA CYS A 231 7.83 8.09 17.63
C CYS A 231 7.34 6.68 17.95
N LEU A 232 8.16 5.67 17.70
CA LEU A 232 7.96 4.29 18.11
C LEU A 232 9.07 3.73 18.99
N HIS A 233 10.12 4.49 19.24
CA HIS A 233 11.23 4.01 20.04
C HIS A 233 11.50 4.92 21.23
N SER A 234 11.43 4.35 22.42
CA SER A 234 12.15 4.84 23.59
C SER A 234 13.66 4.76 23.30
N GLY A 235 14.17 5.75 22.58
CA GLY A 235 15.61 5.93 22.38
C GLY A 235 16.30 6.17 23.72
N LYS A 236 17.36 5.43 24.00
CA LYS A 236 18.33 5.76 25.06
C LYS A 236 19.01 7.08 24.66
N ASN A 237 18.42 8.18 24.97
CA ASN A 237 19.02 9.49 25.28
C ASN A 237 17.93 10.55 25.36
N GLY A 238 17.86 11.18 26.51
CA GLY A 238 16.80 12.08 26.94
C GLY A 238 16.57 13.30 26.05
N ASP A 239 15.44 13.92 26.33
CA ASP A 239 14.94 15.19 25.86
C ASP A 239 14.14 15.23 24.57
N ILE A 240 13.06 14.42 24.48
CA ILE A 240 11.80 14.87 23.88
C ILE A 240 10.66 14.25 24.69
N GLN A 241 10.04 15.07 25.58
CA GLN A 241 8.74 14.74 26.16
C GLN A 241 7.67 14.93 25.07
N GLU A 242 7.46 13.92 24.24
CA GLU A 242 6.26 13.81 23.42
C GLU A 242 5.37 12.74 24.04
N GLU A 243 4.08 13.07 24.21
CA GLU A 243 3.05 12.17 24.72
C GLU A 243 3.11 10.83 23.98
N GLU A 244 3.30 9.74 24.71
CA GLU A 244 3.22 8.38 24.16
C GLU A 244 1.91 8.23 23.39
N PRO A 245 1.91 7.61 22.22
CA PRO A 245 0.67 7.26 21.52
C PRO A 245 -0.14 6.33 22.43
N SER A 246 -1.13 6.88 23.10
CA SER A 246 -1.90 6.25 24.16
C SER A 246 -2.73 5.05 23.68
N VAL A 247 -2.77 4.81 22.37
CA VAL A 247 -3.67 3.85 21.72
C VAL A 247 -2.93 2.67 21.09
N ALA A 248 -1.65 2.79 20.73
CA ALA A 248 -0.88 1.66 20.18
C ALA A 248 -0.78 0.45 21.16
N SER A 249 -0.91 0.70 22.49
CA SER A 249 -0.97 -0.35 23.51
C SER A 249 -2.33 -1.04 23.61
N GLY A 250 -3.38 -0.48 23.00
CA GLY A 250 -4.76 -0.98 23.09
C GLY A 250 -5.22 -1.85 21.90
N VAL A 251 -4.36 -2.09 20.91
CA VAL A 251 -4.66 -3.04 19.83
C VAL A 251 -4.72 -4.45 20.43
N ARG A 252 -5.90 -5.05 20.37
CA ARG A 252 -6.21 -6.32 21.05
C ARG A 252 -5.16 -7.41 20.77
N LYS A 253 -4.88 -8.23 21.81
CA LYS A 253 -4.22 -9.53 21.72
C LYS A 253 -4.90 -10.53 20.75
N SER A 254 -6.08 -10.23 20.22
CA SER A 254 -6.88 -11.12 19.36
C SER A 254 -6.77 -10.84 17.85
N SER A 255 -6.13 -9.77 17.41
CA SER A 255 -5.75 -9.60 16.02
C SER A 255 -4.24 -9.80 15.93
N PHE A 256 -3.81 -10.87 15.31
CA PHE A 256 -2.41 -11.11 14.91
C PHE A 256 -2.00 -10.05 13.89
N GLN A 257 -1.77 -8.82 14.36
CA GLN A 257 -1.26 -7.76 13.51
C GLN A 257 0.26 -7.82 13.55
N GLY A 258 0.89 -7.93 12.39
CA GLY A 258 2.34 -7.88 12.27
C GLY A 258 2.94 -6.63 12.94
N SER A 259 4.16 -6.72 13.44
CA SER A 259 4.83 -5.60 14.14
C SER A 259 4.81 -4.32 13.32
N TYR A 260 5.02 -4.41 12.00
CA TYR A 260 4.99 -3.27 11.09
C TYR A 260 3.61 -2.58 10.98
N GLN A 261 2.51 -3.29 11.29
CA GLN A 261 1.17 -2.68 11.33
C GLN A 261 1.00 -1.77 12.55
N LYS A 262 1.70 -2.04 13.65
CA LYS A 262 1.75 -1.13 14.80
C LYS A 262 2.45 0.19 14.43
N GLU A 263 3.51 0.11 13.62
CA GLU A 263 4.21 1.29 13.09
C GLU A 263 3.29 2.09 12.18
N ASN A 264 2.60 1.42 11.26
CA ASN A 264 1.63 2.07 10.38
C ASN A 264 0.47 2.72 11.18
N ALA A 265 -0.01 2.05 12.23
CA ALA A 265 -1.08 2.59 13.07
C ALA A 265 -0.62 3.82 13.87
N ALA A 266 0.59 3.80 14.43
CA ALA A 266 1.15 4.96 15.14
C ALA A 266 1.37 6.16 14.22
N LEU A 267 1.86 5.92 13.00
CA LEU A 267 2.00 6.98 11.98
C LEU A 267 0.63 7.57 11.61
N ALA A 268 -0.37 6.72 11.40
CA ALA A 268 -1.73 7.16 11.10
C ALA A 268 -2.36 7.95 12.26
N GLU A 269 -2.16 7.50 13.50
CA GLU A 269 -2.63 8.23 14.69
C GLU A 269 -1.95 9.58 14.83
N LYS A 270 -0.62 9.66 14.62
CA LYS A 270 0.11 10.95 14.62
C LYS A 270 -0.43 11.89 13.53
N ALA A 271 -0.74 11.38 12.34
CA ALA A 271 -1.33 12.16 11.26
C ALA A 271 -2.69 12.75 11.67
N VAL A 272 -3.57 11.96 12.27
CA VAL A 272 -4.89 12.40 12.74
C VAL A 272 -4.75 13.42 13.89
N LEU A 273 -3.84 13.20 14.83
CA LEU A 273 -3.55 14.17 15.90
C LEU A 273 -3.01 15.50 15.36
N GLN A 274 -2.21 15.44 14.29
CA GLN A 274 -1.71 16.66 13.66
C GLN A 274 -2.85 17.44 12.98
N LEU A 275 -3.78 16.77 12.29
CA LEU A 275 -4.98 17.40 11.74
C LEU A 275 -5.82 18.07 12.83
N GLN A 276 -5.94 17.44 14.01
CA GLN A 276 -6.65 18.02 15.15
C GLN A 276 -5.93 19.26 15.70
N LYS A 277 -4.59 19.25 15.80
CA LYS A 277 -3.80 20.43 16.17
C LYS A 277 -3.97 21.60 15.21
N MET A 278 -4.17 21.32 13.94
CA MET A 278 -4.46 22.32 12.90
C MET A 278 -5.90 22.85 12.97
N GLY A 279 -6.77 22.27 13.80
CA GLY A 279 -8.19 22.66 13.91
C GLY A 279 -9.07 22.14 12.77
N GLU A 280 -8.58 21.17 12.00
CA GLU A 280 -9.27 20.68 10.78
C GLU A 280 -10.29 19.57 11.07
N PHE A 281 -9.88 18.53 11.79
CA PHE A 281 -10.72 17.38 12.12
C PHE A 281 -10.50 16.94 13.55
N PHE A 282 -11.60 16.65 14.26
CA PHE A 282 -11.54 16.19 15.63
C PHE A 282 -11.91 14.71 15.71
N VAL A 283 -11.01 13.88 16.25
CA VAL A 283 -11.24 12.44 16.47
C VAL A 283 -10.86 12.12 17.92
N SER A 284 -11.82 11.76 18.74
CA SER A 284 -11.57 11.44 20.16
C SER A 284 -10.67 10.20 20.31
N GLY A 285 -10.02 10.05 21.47
CA GLY A 285 -9.19 8.88 21.76
C GLY A 285 -9.95 7.56 21.67
N ILE A 286 -11.23 7.55 22.07
CA ILE A 286 -12.11 6.36 21.96
C ILE A 286 -12.34 6.01 20.50
N GLN A 287 -12.69 6.97 19.66
CA GLN A 287 -12.93 6.77 18.23
C GLN A 287 -11.66 6.27 17.50
N ARG A 288 -10.49 6.85 17.79
CA ARG A 288 -9.22 6.35 17.24
C ARG A 288 -8.96 4.89 17.61
N LYS A 289 -9.15 4.55 18.90
CA LYS A 289 -8.96 3.18 19.39
C LYS A 289 -9.92 2.19 18.73
N GLU A 290 -11.19 2.52 18.63
CA GLU A 290 -12.21 1.70 17.97
C GLU A 290 -11.89 1.51 16.48
N ALA A 291 -11.58 2.60 15.77
CA ALA A 291 -11.20 2.53 14.38
C ALA A 291 -10.00 1.60 14.15
N LEU A 292 -8.92 1.73 14.93
CA LEU A 292 -7.75 0.85 14.82
C LEU A 292 -8.05 -0.61 15.17
N GLN A 293 -8.91 -0.84 16.18
CA GLN A 293 -9.27 -2.17 16.63
C GLN A 293 -10.06 -2.96 15.57
N TYR A 294 -10.92 -2.29 14.82
CA TYR A 294 -11.79 -2.92 13.81
C TYR A 294 -11.28 -2.79 12.39
N SER A 295 -10.23 -2.00 12.17
CA SER A 295 -9.62 -1.86 10.84
C SER A 295 -9.01 -3.16 10.37
N ARG A 296 -9.39 -3.59 9.16
CA ARG A 296 -8.76 -4.70 8.44
C ARG A 296 -8.26 -4.18 7.10
N TRP A 297 -7.11 -4.67 6.68
CA TRP A 297 -6.58 -4.40 5.35
C TRP A 297 -6.18 -5.73 4.73
N ARG A 298 -7.01 -6.22 3.82
CA ARG A 298 -6.84 -7.54 3.20
C ARG A 298 -5.47 -7.65 2.52
N GLY A 299 -4.84 -8.81 2.68
CA GLY A 299 -3.50 -9.08 2.13
C GLY A 299 -2.35 -8.34 2.85
N ARG A 300 -2.53 -7.89 4.08
CA ARG A 300 -1.48 -7.31 4.92
C ARG A 300 -1.49 -7.93 6.31
N PHE A 301 -0.69 -8.99 6.49
CA PHE A 301 -0.66 -9.86 7.67
C PHE A 301 -2.07 -10.32 8.05
N ASP A 302 -2.83 -10.74 7.05
CA ASP A 302 -4.24 -11.05 7.18
C ASP A 302 -4.45 -12.56 7.28
N ILE A 303 -5.12 -13.01 8.36
CA ILE A 303 -5.48 -14.41 8.53
C ILE A 303 -6.71 -14.68 7.68
N VAL A 304 -6.50 -15.41 6.58
CA VAL A 304 -7.55 -15.81 5.64
C VAL A 304 -8.34 -17.00 6.14
N SER A 305 -7.67 -17.93 6.82
CA SER A 305 -8.29 -19.11 7.45
C SER A 305 -7.59 -19.45 8.75
N GLU A 306 -8.36 -19.83 9.75
CA GLU A 306 -7.83 -20.30 11.05
C GLU A 306 -7.60 -21.82 11.08
N GLN A 307 -8.42 -22.57 10.32
CA GLN A 307 -8.35 -24.03 10.23
C GLN A 307 -8.71 -24.49 8.81
N PRO A 308 -7.71 -24.88 7.99
CA PRO A 308 -6.25 -24.81 8.22
C PRO A 308 -5.76 -23.36 8.35
N PHE A 309 -4.70 -23.12 9.15
CA PHE A 309 -4.18 -21.77 9.31
C PHE A 309 -3.48 -21.28 8.03
N VAL A 310 -3.99 -20.19 7.47
CA VAL A 310 -3.43 -19.52 6.28
C VAL A 310 -3.39 -18.01 6.51
N LEU A 311 -2.19 -17.44 6.43
CA LEU A 311 -1.93 -16.01 6.50
C LEU A 311 -1.51 -15.50 5.12
N ALA A 312 -2.10 -14.39 4.69
CA ALA A 312 -1.78 -13.70 3.44
C ALA A 312 -1.09 -12.37 3.70
N ASP A 313 0.04 -12.13 3.04
CA ASP A 313 0.79 -10.88 3.13
C ASP A 313 1.38 -10.46 1.78
N GLY A 314 1.15 -9.22 1.38
CA GLY A 314 1.64 -8.67 0.12
C GLY A 314 3.11 -8.25 0.14
N ALA A 315 3.95 -8.78 1.02
CA ALA A 315 5.39 -8.55 1.02
C ALA A 315 6.00 -8.97 -0.32
N HIS A 316 6.64 -8.02 -1.02
CA HIS A 316 7.14 -8.21 -2.39
C HIS A 316 8.51 -7.56 -2.66
N ASN A 317 9.18 -7.08 -1.62
CA ASN A 317 10.55 -6.57 -1.64
C ASN A 317 11.29 -7.01 -0.37
N GLU A 318 12.60 -6.77 -0.32
CA GLU A 318 13.47 -7.20 0.77
C GLU A 318 12.99 -6.70 2.15
N ASP A 319 12.71 -5.39 2.29
CA ASP A 319 12.27 -4.78 3.55
C ASP A 319 10.94 -5.37 4.03
N ALA A 320 9.98 -5.53 3.12
CA ALA A 320 8.68 -6.12 3.46
C ALA A 320 8.83 -7.59 3.89
N ALA A 321 9.67 -8.39 3.22
CA ALA A 321 9.95 -9.78 3.61
C ALA A 321 10.61 -9.85 4.99
N LYS A 322 11.57 -8.99 5.27
CA LYS A 322 12.20 -8.87 6.60
C LYS A 322 11.17 -8.52 7.68
N LYS A 323 10.31 -7.53 7.44
CA LYS A 323 9.25 -7.12 8.37
C LYS A 323 8.21 -8.21 8.59
N LEU A 324 7.84 -8.95 7.53
CA LEU A 324 6.98 -10.13 7.64
C LEU A 324 7.60 -11.18 8.57
N CYS A 325 8.86 -11.55 8.35
CA CYS A 325 9.57 -12.53 9.18
C CYS A 325 9.68 -12.10 10.65
N LEU A 326 9.99 -10.82 10.91
CA LEU A 326 10.01 -10.27 12.27
C LEU A 326 8.63 -10.34 12.93
N SER A 327 7.56 -10.09 12.17
CA SER A 327 6.19 -10.20 12.67
C SER A 327 5.79 -11.64 12.96
N LEU A 328 6.16 -12.58 12.08
CA LEU A 328 5.95 -14.01 12.30
C LEU A 328 6.68 -14.49 13.57
N LYS A 329 7.94 -14.09 13.75
CA LYS A 329 8.73 -14.42 14.94
C LYS A 329 8.08 -13.87 16.23
N ALA A 330 7.53 -12.67 16.18
CA ALA A 330 6.90 -12.02 17.33
C ALA A 330 5.53 -12.67 17.68
N CYS A 331 4.74 -13.04 16.67
CA CYS A 331 3.42 -13.63 16.84
C CYS A 331 3.47 -15.14 17.13
N PHE A 332 4.46 -15.84 16.59
CA PHE A 332 4.60 -17.31 16.65
C PHE A 332 6.05 -17.70 17.01
N PRO A 333 6.49 -17.47 18.26
CA PRO A 333 7.87 -17.73 18.66
C PRO A 333 8.27 -19.19 18.47
N GLY A 334 9.38 -19.43 17.78
CA GLY A 334 9.95 -20.77 17.56
C GLY A 334 9.25 -21.62 16.49
N GLU A 335 8.19 -21.12 15.88
CA GLU A 335 7.49 -21.86 14.82
C GLU A 335 8.20 -21.74 13.47
N LYS A 336 8.02 -22.78 12.64
CA LYS A 336 8.36 -22.80 11.21
C LYS A 336 7.10 -22.78 10.38
N PHE A 337 7.22 -22.30 9.13
CA PHE A 337 6.08 -22.06 8.26
C PHE A 337 6.24 -22.76 6.93
N ARG A 338 5.14 -23.11 6.30
CA ARG A 338 5.08 -23.40 4.87
C ARG A 338 4.83 -22.08 4.15
N PHE A 339 5.80 -21.66 3.34
CA PHE A 339 5.61 -20.47 2.52
C PHE A 339 5.11 -20.84 1.13
N ILE A 340 4.06 -20.16 0.65
CA ILE A 340 3.68 -20.15 -0.76
C ILE A 340 4.20 -18.83 -1.33
N LEU A 341 5.14 -18.92 -2.25
CA LEU A 341 5.89 -17.76 -2.78
C LEU A 341 5.66 -17.63 -4.28
N GLY A 342 5.19 -16.43 -4.70
CA GLY A 342 5.09 -16.05 -6.11
C GLY A 342 5.45 -14.58 -6.26
N VAL A 343 6.42 -14.26 -7.13
CA VAL A 343 7.01 -12.92 -7.27
C VAL A 343 7.07 -12.48 -8.72
N PHE A 344 7.20 -11.18 -8.94
CA PHE A 344 7.49 -10.65 -10.27
C PHE A 344 9.00 -10.62 -10.52
N ARG A 345 9.39 -10.76 -11.79
CA ARG A 345 10.78 -10.83 -12.28
C ARG A 345 11.61 -9.57 -11.95
N ASP A 346 10.96 -8.42 -11.91
CA ASP A 346 11.59 -7.11 -11.65
C ASP A 346 11.84 -6.83 -10.17
N LYS A 347 11.56 -7.80 -9.28
CA LYS A 347 11.81 -7.67 -7.83
C LYS A 347 13.11 -8.38 -7.43
N GLU A 348 13.75 -7.90 -6.37
CA GLU A 348 14.94 -8.53 -5.79
C GLU A 348 14.55 -9.75 -4.93
N TYR A 349 13.92 -10.75 -5.57
CA TYR A 349 13.32 -11.89 -4.88
C TYR A 349 14.35 -12.81 -4.19
N GLU A 350 15.59 -12.85 -4.67
CA GLU A 350 16.69 -13.60 -4.02
C GLU A 350 16.92 -13.06 -2.59
N LYS A 351 16.87 -11.74 -2.41
CA LYS A 351 17.00 -11.13 -1.08
C LYS A 351 15.82 -11.46 -0.18
N MET A 352 14.61 -11.54 -0.75
CA MET A 352 13.43 -11.98 0.00
C MET A 352 13.60 -13.43 0.49
N ILE A 353 14.06 -14.33 -0.38
CA ILE A 353 14.30 -15.74 -0.07
C ILE A 353 15.28 -15.87 1.11
N VAL A 354 16.35 -15.07 1.14
CA VAL A 354 17.32 -15.04 2.26
C VAL A 354 16.63 -14.78 3.61
N HIS A 355 15.63 -13.91 3.65
CA HIS A 355 14.89 -13.64 4.88
C HIS A 355 13.87 -14.74 5.24
N LEU A 356 13.25 -15.38 4.24
CA LEU A 356 12.22 -16.40 4.45
C LEU A 356 12.79 -17.76 4.86
N LEU A 357 13.90 -18.20 4.27
CA LEU A 357 14.49 -19.53 4.49
C LEU A 357 14.69 -19.88 5.96
N PRO A 358 15.21 -18.99 6.85
CA PRO A 358 15.39 -19.30 8.27
C PRO A 358 14.08 -19.61 9.02
N PHE A 359 12.95 -19.20 8.48
CA PHE A 359 11.62 -19.43 9.04
C PHE A 359 10.84 -20.57 8.35
N ALA A 360 11.38 -21.09 7.26
CA ALA A 360 10.69 -22.07 6.45
C ALA A 360 10.83 -23.50 7.01
N GLU A 361 9.74 -24.25 7.07
CA GLU A 361 9.73 -25.70 7.02
C GLU A 361 9.82 -26.15 5.55
N GLN A 362 9.08 -25.47 4.68
CA GLN A 362 9.03 -25.76 3.25
C GLN A 362 8.61 -24.53 2.46
N ILE A 363 9.12 -24.38 1.24
CA ILE A 363 8.70 -23.29 0.33
C ILE A 363 8.04 -23.91 -0.91
N TYR A 364 6.82 -23.49 -1.20
CA TYR A 364 6.07 -23.83 -2.40
C TYR A 364 6.16 -22.64 -3.36
N THR A 365 6.77 -22.82 -4.51
CA THR A 365 6.87 -21.78 -5.53
C THR A 365 5.71 -21.89 -6.52
N VAL A 366 5.10 -20.74 -6.83
CA VAL A 366 3.95 -20.65 -7.74
C VAL A 366 4.20 -19.58 -8.82
N PRO A 367 3.61 -19.74 -10.02
CA PRO A 367 3.76 -18.75 -11.07
C PRO A 367 2.99 -17.47 -10.72
N THR A 368 3.49 -16.32 -11.19
CA THR A 368 2.74 -15.07 -11.22
C THR A 368 2.30 -14.75 -12.65
N ALA A 369 1.09 -14.19 -12.78
CA ALA A 369 0.51 -13.91 -14.11
C ALA A 369 1.09 -12.64 -14.75
N GLY A 370 1.00 -12.57 -16.10
CA GLY A 370 1.34 -11.39 -16.89
C GLY A 370 2.80 -11.37 -17.38
N LYS A 371 3.14 -10.34 -18.18
CA LYS A 371 4.46 -10.20 -18.84
C LYS A 371 5.64 -10.08 -17.84
N ARG A 372 5.38 -9.57 -16.63
CA ARG A 372 6.35 -9.44 -15.55
C ARG A 372 6.44 -10.70 -14.67
N GLY A 373 5.58 -11.68 -14.92
CA GLY A 373 5.49 -12.88 -14.10
C GLY A 373 6.78 -13.70 -14.13
N LEU A 374 7.16 -14.24 -12.97
CA LEU A 374 8.20 -15.24 -12.84
C LEU A 374 7.54 -16.62 -12.82
N SER A 375 8.12 -17.60 -13.53
CA SER A 375 7.62 -18.96 -13.49
C SER A 375 7.92 -19.62 -12.12
N ALA A 376 7.09 -20.56 -11.74
CA ALA A 376 7.32 -21.33 -10.51
C ALA A 376 8.67 -22.06 -10.53
N LYS A 377 9.11 -22.52 -11.71
CA LYS A 377 10.38 -23.24 -11.88
C LYS A 377 11.58 -22.34 -11.70
N GLU A 378 11.62 -21.15 -12.33
CA GLU A 378 12.71 -20.18 -12.14
C GLU A 378 12.83 -19.77 -10.67
N LEU A 379 11.70 -19.54 -10.01
CA LEU A 379 11.68 -19.20 -8.58
C LEU A 379 12.16 -20.36 -7.71
N TRP A 380 11.77 -21.59 -8.04
CA TRP A 380 12.23 -22.81 -7.35
C TRP A 380 13.75 -22.99 -7.47
N GLU A 381 14.32 -22.79 -8.68
CA GLU A 381 15.76 -22.84 -8.91
C GLU A 381 16.49 -21.81 -8.05
N SER A 382 15.98 -20.59 -7.97
CA SER A 382 16.54 -19.52 -7.14
C SER A 382 16.47 -19.84 -5.63
N VAL A 383 15.39 -20.47 -5.16
CA VAL A 383 15.29 -20.92 -3.75
C VAL A 383 16.38 -21.94 -3.44
N GLN A 384 16.57 -22.93 -4.31
CA GLN A 384 17.60 -23.97 -4.13
C GLN A 384 19.02 -23.41 -4.17
N GLU A 385 19.30 -22.47 -5.09
CA GLU A 385 20.60 -21.82 -5.19
C GLU A 385 20.88 -20.97 -3.95
N THR A 386 19.91 -20.19 -3.49
CA THR A 386 20.04 -19.38 -2.28
C THR A 386 20.30 -20.24 -1.04
N GLU A 387 19.59 -21.38 -0.92
CA GLU A 387 19.80 -22.34 0.16
C GLU A 387 21.24 -22.83 0.18
N LYS A 388 21.75 -23.34 -0.94
CA LYS A 388 23.12 -23.86 -1.07
C LYS A 388 24.18 -22.83 -0.74
N ILE A 389 24.05 -21.61 -1.28
CA ILE A 389 25.09 -20.57 -1.16
C ILE A 389 25.12 -19.94 0.25
N ARG A 390 23.94 -19.72 0.85
CA ARG A 390 23.82 -18.92 2.08
C ARG A 390 23.70 -19.73 3.36
N PHE A 391 23.11 -20.90 3.29
CA PHE A 391 22.72 -21.64 4.48
C PHE A 391 23.28 -23.05 4.56
N GLY A 392 23.72 -23.65 3.43
CA GLY A 392 24.05 -25.06 3.39
C GLY A 392 22.82 -25.92 3.71
N MET A 393 22.93 -26.85 4.65
CA MET A 393 21.78 -27.62 5.13
C MET A 393 21.11 -26.92 6.31
N ILE A 394 19.83 -26.58 6.18
CA ILE A 394 18.99 -26.08 7.27
C ILE A 394 18.25 -27.29 7.88
N GLU A 395 18.55 -27.61 9.13
CA GLU A 395 18.15 -28.87 9.80
C GLU A 395 16.64 -29.18 9.79
N SER A 396 15.78 -28.15 9.74
CA SER A 396 14.31 -28.31 9.74
C SER A 396 13.65 -27.98 8.40
N TYR A 397 14.44 -27.66 7.36
CA TYR A 397 13.92 -27.30 6.04
C TYR A 397 13.81 -28.53 5.14
N ARG A 398 12.62 -28.73 4.56
CA ARG A 398 12.30 -29.89 3.72
C ARG A 398 12.48 -29.66 2.22
N GLY A 399 13.08 -28.51 1.85
CA GLY A 399 13.31 -28.15 0.46
C GLY A 399 12.17 -27.34 -0.17
N ALA A 400 12.37 -26.96 -1.44
CA ALA A 400 11.37 -26.25 -2.22
C ALA A 400 10.56 -27.21 -3.10
N VAL A 401 9.27 -26.88 -3.28
CA VAL A 401 8.33 -27.62 -4.16
C VAL A 401 7.83 -26.67 -5.25
N CYS A 402 7.98 -27.05 -6.52
CA CYS A 402 7.47 -26.30 -7.66
C CYS A 402 6.02 -26.69 -7.92
N CYS A 403 5.08 -25.75 -7.81
CA CYS A 403 3.65 -25.96 -8.04
C CYS A 403 3.17 -25.27 -9.29
N SER A 404 2.18 -25.86 -9.98
CA SER A 404 1.62 -25.31 -11.22
C SER A 404 0.64 -24.16 -10.98
N SER A 405 0.08 -24.07 -9.77
CA SER A 405 -0.88 -23.03 -9.36
C SER A 405 -0.87 -22.77 -7.86
N ILE A 406 -1.47 -21.67 -7.45
CA ILE A 406 -1.76 -21.35 -6.02
C ILE A 406 -2.64 -22.45 -5.41
N LYS A 407 -3.62 -22.93 -6.18
CA LYS A 407 -4.52 -23.99 -5.72
C LYS A 407 -3.75 -25.27 -5.38
N ASP A 408 -2.86 -25.73 -6.24
CA ASP A 408 -2.05 -26.94 -5.99
C ASP A 408 -1.16 -26.76 -4.76
N ALA A 409 -0.58 -25.57 -4.58
CA ALA A 409 0.25 -25.26 -3.42
C ALA A 409 -0.58 -25.26 -2.12
N LEU A 410 -1.79 -24.68 -2.13
CA LEU A 410 -2.69 -24.69 -0.98
C LEU A 410 -3.16 -26.12 -0.66
N ASP A 411 -3.57 -26.90 -1.67
CA ASP A 411 -3.98 -28.29 -1.49
C ASP A 411 -2.86 -29.12 -0.86
N ALA A 412 -1.62 -28.94 -1.34
CA ALA A 412 -0.44 -29.61 -0.76
C ALA A 412 -0.15 -29.19 0.69
N CYS A 413 -0.29 -27.88 0.99
CA CYS A 413 -0.12 -27.37 2.36
C CYS A 413 -1.20 -27.91 3.31
N ILE A 414 -2.44 -27.99 2.85
CA ILE A 414 -3.60 -28.43 3.64
C ILE A 414 -3.56 -29.95 3.87
N ALA A 415 -3.17 -30.73 2.86
CA ALA A 415 -3.00 -32.17 2.98
C ALA A 415 -1.86 -32.58 3.93
N GLY A 416 -0.94 -31.69 4.22
CA GLY A 416 0.15 -31.90 5.17
C GLY A 416 -0.30 -31.80 6.63
N SER A 417 0.67 -31.78 7.56
CA SER A 417 0.38 -31.65 8.99
C SER A 417 -0.37 -30.34 9.29
N ALA A 418 -1.53 -30.44 9.92
CA ALA A 418 -2.32 -29.29 10.38
C ALA A 418 -1.60 -28.44 11.45
N ALA A 419 -0.52 -28.94 12.05
CA ALA A 419 0.27 -28.23 13.04
C ALA A 419 1.14 -27.11 12.44
N VAL A 420 1.43 -27.15 11.12
CA VAL A 420 2.30 -26.18 10.46
C VAL A 420 1.47 -25.13 9.74
N LYS A 421 1.70 -23.87 10.09
CA LYS A 421 1.00 -22.71 9.54
C LYS A 421 1.49 -22.39 8.13
N THR A 422 0.57 -21.98 7.25
CA THR A 422 0.89 -21.55 5.88
C THR A 422 0.91 -20.02 5.79
N VAL A 423 1.92 -19.48 5.13
CA VAL A 423 2.07 -18.04 4.84
C VAL A 423 2.19 -17.86 3.33
N VAL A 424 1.30 -17.07 2.74
CA VAL A 424 1.34 -16.73 1.32
C VAL A 424 1.89 -15.33 1.14
N CYS A 425 2.98 -15.18 0.36
CA CYS A 425 3.63 -13.88 0.14
C CYS A 425 4.35 -13.80 -1.22
N GLY A 426 4.90 -12.61 -1.53
CA GLY A 426 5.70 -12.35 -2.73
C GLY A 426 5.04 -11.41 -3.73
N SER A 427 3.73 -11.43 -3.85
CA SER A 427 2.99 -10.49 -4.72
C SER A 427 1.53 -10.41 -4.31
N LEU A 428 0.94 -9.21 -4.42
CA LEU A 428 -0.51 -9.06 -4.27
C LEU A 428 -1.32 -9.82 -5.32
N SER A 429 -0.73 -10.07 -6.50
CA SER A 429 -1.43 -10.78 -7.58
C SER A 429 -1.83 -12.21 -7.20
N ILE A 430 -1.02 -12.92 -6.39
CA ILE A 430 -1.34 -14.27 -5.94
C ILE A 430 -2.29 -14.29 -4.75
N ILE A 431 -2.37 -13.21 -3.99
CA ILE A 431 -3.19 -13.13 -2.76
C ILE A 431 -4.68 -13.19 -3.08
N LYS A 432 -5.12 -12.57 -4.18
CA LYS A 432 -6.51 -12.68 -4.65
C LYS A 432 -6.97 -14.13 -4.79
N GLU A 433 -6.14 -14.99 -5.37
CA GLU A 433 -6.46 -16.40 -5.58
C GLU A 433 -6.63 -17.17 -4.25
N VAL A 434 -5.88 -16.77 -3.20
CA VAL A 434 -6.04 -17.34 -1.86
C VAL A 434 -7.43 -17.04 -1.28
N TYR A 435 -7.90 -15.80 -1.40
CA TYR A 435 -9.26 -15.46 -0.94
C TYR A 435 -10.33 -16.18 -1.76
N CYS A 436 -10.14 -16.28 -3.08
CA CYS A 436 -11.06 -17.05 -3.94
C CYS A 436 -11.11 -18.53 -3.54
N TYR A 437 -9.97 -19.13 -3.17
CA TYR A 437 -9.91 -20.52 -2.71
C TYR A 437 -10.75 -20.75 -1.45
N PHE A 438 -10.78 -19.80 -0.52
CA PHE A 438 -11.58 -19.86 0.71
C PHE A 438 -12.98 -19.23 0.58
N SER A 439 -13.40 -18.85 -0.63
CA SER A 439 -14.73 -18.22 -0.90
C SER A 439 -14.99 -16.93 -0.11
N LEU A 440 -13.97 -16.07 0.04
CA LEU A 440 -13.99 -14.84 0.84
C LEU A 440 -13.98 -13.55 0.00
#